data_8f6ad1895f599bbb38a415ac8a30082d
#
_entry.id   8f6ad1895f599bbb38a415ac8a30082d
#
_cell.length_a   1.000
_cell.length_b   1.000
_cell.length_c   1.000
_cell.angle_alpha   90.00
_cell.angle_beta   90.00
_cell.angle_gamma   90.00
#
_symmetry.space_group_name_H-M   'P 1'
#
loop_
_entity.id
_entity.type
_entity.pdbx_description
1 polymer ?
#
loop_
_entity_poly.entity_id
_entity_poly.type
_entity_poly.pdbx_seq_one_letter_code
_entity_poly.pdbx_strand_id
1 'polypeptide(L)'
;MGLLSLATDLRRRGFCVHFMDCMDVDHPDMIERSSLKPPKRRQYGTGKFWRQIVPKPLALKETDRPYSRYGLLPEIFEEGLRRVKNPSAILVTSLMTYWYPGVFEAIRRAQKIHPEVPVILGGVYARLCREHATQFSGADRVVSKQGIPAIYEILKDYEISTPNETLDSSMLSYPAFDLLSKTHYICLMTSTGCPYRCHYCASHFLFPEFVQKDPGEVLEEILHWHRTWGIRDFAFYDDALLVSWDNHLRVLLDHIARLNLPIRFHTPNAIHVREITKSVARLLHQTGFQTIRLGLEASDGSKRWNLDNKLSKGDFANAMDHLLNAGFDPRQIGTYILMGMPEQSPDAVAETIHQADRCGSIPYLAEYSPIPHTRLWEKAVAHSNHDLSSEPLFHNNSLLPCWDSAQKSQVPRLKRLVSQVREKYRKKI
;
A
#
# COMPACT_ATOMS: atom_id res chain seq x y z
N MET A 1 1.25 7.28 4.89
CA MET A 1 2.15 6.98 6.03
C MET A 1 3.46 7.75 5.92
N GLY A 2 4.36 7.47 4.98
CA GLY A 2 5.71 8.07 4.96
C GLY A 2 5.76 9.59 5.11
N LEU A 3 4.96 10.34 4.33
CA LEU A 3 4.90 11.81 4.50
C LEU A 3 4.28 12.24 5.84
N LEU A 4 3.31 11.51 6.38
CA LEU A 4 2.72 11.85 7.68
C LEU A 4 3.73 11.64 8.83
N SER A 5 4.55 10.58 8.76
CA SER A 5 5.65 10.36 9.72
C SER A 5 6.73 11.45 9.57
N LEU A 6 7.08 11.82 8.34
CA LEU A 6 8.02 12.92 8.09
C LEU A 6 7.45 14.26 8.57
N ALA A 7 6.15 14.51 8.34
CA ALA A 7 5.47 15.71 8.83
C ALA A 7 5.55 15.83 10.37
N THR A 8 5.36 14.72 11.08
CA THR A 8 5.52 14.67 12.54
C THR A 8 6.94 15.05 12.95
N ASP A 9 7.94 14.46 12.32
CA ASP A 9 9.35 14.73 12.66
C ASP A 9 9.73 16.19 12.37
N LEU A 10 9.31 16.72 11.21
CA LEU A 10 9.51 18.13 10.87
C LEU A 10 8.84 19.07 11.88
N ARG A 11 7.59 18.79 12.28
CA ARG A 11 6.87 19.60 13.29
C ARG A 11 7.57 19.57 14.63
N ARG A 12 8.05 18.41 15.08
CA ARG A 12 8.83 18.25 16.34
C ARG A 12 10.15 19.03 16.33
N ARG A 13 10.66 19.35 15.13
CA ARG A 13 11.82 20.23 14.93
C ARG A 13 11.46 21.69 14.67
N GLY A 14 10.20 22.06 14.85
CA GLY A 14 9.72 23.43 14.77
C GLY A 14 9.34 23.92 13.38
N PHE A 15 9.32 23.07 12.35
CA PHE A 15 8.83 23.47 11.04
C PHE A 15 7.30 23.61 11.04
N CYS A 16 6.81 24.64 10.34
CA CYS A 16 5.41 24.74 9.97
C CYS A 16 5.15 23.83 8.76
N VAL A 17 4.27 22.83 8.91
CA VAL A 17 4.00 21.84 7.88
C VAL A 17 2.59 22.00 7.34
N HIS A 18 2.47 22.20 6.04
CA HIS A 18 1.23 22.14 5.28
C HIS A 18 1.19 20.80 4.52
N PHE A 19 0.09 20.08 4.63
CA PHE A 19 -0.07 18.77 3.99
C PHE A 19 -1.17 18.83 2.93
N MET A 20 -0.92 18.21 1.79
CA MET A 20 -1.90 18.08 0.73
C MET A 20 -1.98 16.62 0.26
N ASP A 21 -3.07 15.95 0.63
CA ASP A 21 -3.36 14.61 0.14
C ASP A 21 -4.04 14.70 -1.23
N CYS A 22 -3.26 14.48 -2.29
CA CYS A 22 -3.80 14.45 -3.65
C CYS A 22 -4.86 13.36 -3.88
N MET A 23 -4.96 12.37 -2.99
CA MET A 23 -5.94 11.27 -3.07
C MET A 23 -7.12 11.45 -2.12
N ASP A 24 -7.24 12.60 -1.47
CA ASP A 24 -8.32 12.89 -0.52
C ASP A 24 -9.70 12.76 -1.17
N VAL A 25 -10.48 11.83 -0.65
CA VAL A 25 -11.86 11.58 -1.12
C VAL A 25 -12.90 12.46 -0.44
N ASP A 26 -12.52 13.00 0.72
CA ASP A 26 -13.37 13.82 1.59
C ASP A 26 -13.03 15.33 1.45
N HIS A 27 -12.19 15.72 0.46
CA HIS A 27 -11.79 17.11 0.25
C HIS A 27 -13.01 18.00 -0.02
N PRO A 28 -13.26 19.07 0.77
CA PRO A 28 -14.46 19.89 0.67
C PRO A 28 -14.69 20.45 -0.75
N ASP A 29 -13.67 21.06 -1.35
CA ASP A 29 -13.79 21.62 -2.70
C ASP A 29 -14.07 20.56 -3.77
N MET A 30 -13.64 19.30 -3.58
CA MET A 30 -14.01 18.21 -4.50
C MET A 30 -15.47 17.83 -4.36
N ILE A 31 -16.01 17.86 -3.15
CA ILE A 31 -17.41 17.53 -2.88
C ILE A 31 -18.33 18.63 -3.40
N GLU A 32 -17.98 19.89 -3.19
CA GLU A 32 -18.84 21.05 -3.49
C GLU A 32 -18.73 21.53 -4.93
N ARG A 33 -17.54 21.51 -5.53
CA ARG A 33 -17.22 22.19 -6.79
C ARG A 33 -16.96 21.26 -7.96
N SER A 34 -16.72 19.94 -7.71
CA SER A 34 -16.39 19.00 -8.77
C SER A 34 -17.65 18.57 -9.55
N SER A 35 -17.58 18.62 -10.88
CA SER A 35 -18.57 17.99 -11.76
C SER A 35 -18.41 16.47 -11.89
N LEU A 36 -17.41 15.89 -11.26
CA LEU A 36 -17.13 14.47 -11.31
C LEU A 36 -18.12 13.68 -10.45
N LYS A 37 -18.42 12.46 -10.88
CA LYS A 37 -19.24 11.55 -10.07
C LYS A 37 -18.52 11.20 -8.75
N PRO A 38 -19.18 11.39 -7.59
CA PRO A 38 -18.62 11.05 -6.31
C PRO A 38 -18.14 9.60 -6.23
N PRO A 39 -17.00 9.33 -5.61
CA PRO A 39 -16.45 7.98 -5.52
C PRO A 39 -17.32 7.09 -4.62
N LYS A 40 -17.62 5.87 -5.09
CA LYS A 40 -18.38 4.90 -4.29
C LYS A 40 -17.53 4.42 -3.12
N ARG A 41 -17.94 4.77 -1.91
CA ARG A 41 -17.29 4.32 -0.66
C ARG A 41 -17.90 3.00 -0.17
N ARG A 42 -17.11 2.26 0.61
CA ARG A 42 -17.47 0.98 1.22
C ARG A 42 -17.21 1.04 2.73
N GLN A 43 -17.52 -0.05 3.42
CA GLN A 43 -17.25 -0.21 4.85
C GLN A 43 -15.77 0.01 5.19
N TYR A 44 -15.48 0.46 6.40
CA TYR A 44 -14.14 0.71 6.95
C TYR A 44 -13.31 1.73 6.16
N GLY A 45 -13.95 2.77 5.63
CA GLY A 45 -13.26 3.84 4.90
C GLY A 45 -12.66 3.43 3.55
N THR A 46 -12.91 2.21 3.07
CA THR A 46 -12.41 1.73 1.78
C THR A 46 -13.29 2.21 0.61
N GLY A 47 -12.85 1.97 -0.62
CA GLY A 47 -13.66 2.30 -1.81
C GLY A 47 -12.84 2.85 -2.97
N LYS A 48 -13.53 3.57 -3.85
CA LYS A 48 -12.93 4.20 -5.03
C LYS A 48 -12.50 5.62 -4.70
N PHE A 49 -11.65 6.18 -5.56
CA PHE A 49 -11.21 7.58 -5.53
C PHE A 49 -11.94 8.40 -6.59
N TRP A 50 -11.86 9.72 -6.49
CA TRP A 50 -12.24 10.64 -7.55
C TRP A 50 -11.51 10.26 -8.82
N ARG A 51 -12.19 10.32 -9.97
CA ARG A 51 -11.63 9.87 -11.25
C ARG A 51 -12.06 10.77 -12.40
N GLN A 52 -11.09 11.21 -13.17
CA GLN A 52 -11.27 11.97 -14.42
C GLN A 52 -10.58 11.22 -15.57
N ILE A 53 -11.28 11.04 -16.69
CA ILE A 53 -10.65 10.53 -17.93
C ILE A 53 -9.81 11.67 -18.52
N VAL A 54 -8.57 11.37 -18.87
CA VAL A 54 -7.61 12.31 -19.45
C VAL A 54 -6.94 11.70 -20.68
N PRO A 55 -6.31 12.51 -21.56
CA PRO A 55 -5.58 12.00 -22.71
C PRO A 55 -4.54 10.95 -22.32
N LYS A 56 -4.41 9.91 -23.12
CA LYS A 56 -3.42 8.85 -22.88
C LYS A 56 -2.01 9.35 -23.15
N PRO A 57 -1.03 8.99 -22.29
CA PRO A 57 0.39 9.08 -22.65
C PRO A 57 0.69 8.29 -23.93
N LEU A 58 1.68 8.76 -24.69
CA LEU A 58 2.07 8.10 -25.94
C LEU A 58 2.41 6.61 -25.79
N ALA A 59 3.07 6.27 -24.69
CA ALA A 59 3.41 4.88 -24.35
C ALA A 59 2.18 3.95 -24.25
N LEU A 60 1.01 4.47 -23.90
CA LEU A 60 -0.23 3.71 -23.75
C LEU A 60 -1.21 3.85 -24.92
N LYS A 61 -0.80 4.43 -26.06
CA LYS A 61 -1.70 4.69 -27.21
C LYS A 61 -2.42 3.45 -27.70
N GLU A 62 -1.73 2.30 -27.73
CA GLU A 62 -2.25 1.01 -28.19
C GLU A 62 -3.10 0.26 -27.13
N THR A 63 -3.29 0.84 -25.95
CA THR A 63 -4.07 0.21 -24.88
C THR A 63 -5.55 0.55 -25.05
N ASP A 64 -6.44 -0.42 -25.13
CA ASP A 64 -7.89 -0.19 -25.35
C ASP A 64 -8.62 0.47 -24.17
N ARG A 65 -7.97 0.59 -23.00
CA ARG A 65 -8.58 1.17 -21.81
C ARG A 65 -8.42 2.68 -21.77
N PRO A 66 -9.43 3.43 -21.30
CA PRO A 66 -9.28 4.86 -21.03
C PRO A 66 -8.23 5.09 -19.95
N TYR A 67 -7.40 6.10 -20.16
CA TYR A 67 -6.45 6.57 -19.15
C TYR A 67 -7.14 7.58 -18.24
N SER A 68 -6.80 7.57 -16.95
CA SER A 68 -7.50 8.40 -15.97
C SER A 68 -6.55 8.96 -14.91
N ARG A 69 -6.78 10.21 -14.57
CA ARG A 69 -6.28 10.81 -13.32
C ARG A 69 -7.18 10.38 -12.17
N TYR A 70 -6.56 10.11 -11.03
CA TYR A 70 -7.25 9.85 -9.78
C TYR A 70 -6.88 10.92 -8.75
N GLY A 71 -7.86 11.28 -7.88
CA GLY A 71 -7.67 12.23 -6.80
C GLY A 71 -8.15 13.63 -7.15
N LEU A 72 -7.48 14.66 -6.59
CA LEU A 72 -7.86 16.05 -6.71
C LEU A 72 -7.80 16.55 -8.15
N LEU A 73 -8.72 17.46 -8.50
CA LEU A 73 -8.63 18.23 -9.74
C LEU A 73 -7.43 19.17 -9.67
N PRO A 74 -6.77 19.42 -10.82
CA PRO A 74 -5.60 20.30 -10.88
C PRO A 74 -5.82 21.70 -10.33
N GLU A 75 -7.02 22.26 -10.55
CA GLU A 75 -7.40 23.60 -10.09
C GLU A 75 -7.44 23.67 -8.56
N ILE A 76 -8.02 22.65 -7.93
CA ILE A 76 -8.10 22.52 -6.46
C ILE A 76 -6.71 22.35 -5.87
N PHE A 77 -5.86 21.52 -6.50
CA PHE A 77 -4.47 21.35 -6.10
C PHE A 77 -3.68 22.68 -6.17
N GLU A 78 -3.82 23.42 -7.27
CA GLU A 78 -3.16 24.73 -7.44
C GLU A 78 -3.66 25.77 -6.43
N GLU A 79 -4.96 25.83 -6.15
CA GLU A 79 -5.51 26.70 -5.13
C GLU A 79 -4.96 26.38 -3.74
N GLY A 80 -4.84 25.08 -3.41
CA GLY A 80 -4.20 24.63 -2.19
C GLY A 80 -2.76 25.13 -2.07
N LEU A 81 -1.98 25.01 -3.15
CA LEU A 81 -0.60 25.53 -3.18
C LEU A 81 -0.54 27.05 -2.98
N ARG A 82 -1.43 27.84 -3.62
CA ARG A 82 -1.43 29.31 -3.48
C ARG A 82 -1.81 29.78 -2.08
N ARG A 83 -2.51 28.96 -1.29
CA ARG A 83 -2.85 29.26 0.12
C ARG A 83 -1.62 29.22 1.01
N VAL A 84 -0.60 28.40 0.67
CA VAL A 84 0.66 28.34 1.40
C VAL A 84 1.54 29.51 0.99
N LYS A 85 1.85 30.40 1.93
CA LYS A 85 2.69 31.58 1.68
C LYS A 85 4.14 31.28 2.01
N ASN A 86 5.04 31.58 1.07
CA ASN A 86 6.50 31.48 1.23
C ASN A 86 6.97 30.12 1.79
N PRO A 87 6.61 28.99 1.18
CA PRO A 87 7.13 27.71 1.64
C PRO A 87 8.65 27.65 1.42
N SER A 88 9.38 27.06 2.36
CA SER A 88 10.83 26.89 2.26
C SER A 88 11.23 25.71 1.35
N ALA A 89 10.39 24.67 1.30
CA ALA A 89 10.57 23.51 0.42
C ALA A 89 9.22 22.83 0.15
N ILE A 90 9.13 22.11 -0.96
CA ILE A 90 7.97 21.27 -1.32
C ILE A 90 8.43 19.82 -1.42
N LEU A 91 7.86 18.95 -0.58
CA LEU A 91 8.18 17.54 -0.54
C LEU A 91 7.09 16.74 -1.24
N VAL A 92 7.46 15.99 -2.28
CA VAL A 92 6.53 15.19 -3.09
C VAL A 92 6.85 13.70 -2.93
N THR A 93 5.82 12.86 -2.86
CA THR A 93 5.98 11.41 -2.78
C THR A 93 5.06 10.68 -3.76
N SER A 94 5.46 9.47 -4.14
CA SER A 94 4.62 8.53 -4.87
C SER A 94 4.85 7.10 -4.39
N LEU A 95 3.80 6.28 -4.42
CA LEU A 95 3.87 4.88 -4.05
C LEU A 95 4.17 3.99 -5.27
N MET A 96 3.30 4.02 -6.30
CA MET A 96 3.45 3.14 -7.46
C MET A 96 4.34 3.77 -8.53
N THR A 97 5.19 2.96 -9.14
CA THR A 97 6.11 3.40 -10.20
C THR A 97 5.36 4.01 -11.39
N TYR A 98 4.27 3.40 -11.81
CA TYR A 98 3.42 3.83 -12.94
C TYR A 98 2.48 5.01 -12.64
N TRP A 99 2.55 5.59 -11.44
CA TRP A 99 1.83 6.83 -11.11
C TRP A 99 2.66 8.09 -11.40
N TYR A 100 3.88 7.93 -11.89
CA TYR A 100 4.79 9.03 -12.15
C TYR A 100 4.21 10.19 -12.99
N PRO A 101 3.30 9.99 -13.98
CA PRO A 101 2.77 11.12 -14.72
C PRO A 101 2.00 12.12 -13.86
N GLY A 102 1.26 11.63 -12.84
CA GLY A 102 0.60 12.49 -11.86
C GLY A 102 1.60 13.21 -10.95
N VAL A 103 2.70 12.52 -10.59
CA VAL A 103 3.80 13.13 -9.81
C VAL A 103 4.46 14.26 -10.59
N PHE A 104 4.78 14.03 -11.87
CA PHE A 104 5.39 15.04 -12.73
C PHE A 104 4.46 16.25 -12.94
N GLU A 105 3.16 16.01 -13.08
CA GLU A 105 2.18 17.08 -13.15
C GLU A 105 2.15 17.90 -11.85
N ALA A 106 2.16 17.25 -10.69
CA ALA A 106 2.19 17.92 -9.40
C ALA A 106 3.44 18.77 -9.22
N ILE A 107 4.63 18.24 -9.57
CA ILE A 107 5.91 18.95 -9.51
C ILE A 107 5.87 20.20 -10.41
N ARG A 108 5.49 20.07 -11.68
CA ARG A 108 5.41 21.20 -12.61
C ARG A 108 4.46 22.30 -12.14
N ARG A 109 3.31 21.92 -11.54
CA ARG A 109 2.36 22.88 -10.98
C ARG A 109 2.90 23.57 -9.74
N ALA A 110 3.60 22.84 -8.89
CA ALA A 110 4.27 23.39 -7.71
C ALA A 110 5.32 24.43 -8.11
N GLN A 111 6.20 24.10 -9.05
CA GLN A 111 7.23 25.00 -9.58
C GLN A 111 6.63 26.24 -10.27
N LYS A 112 5.50 26.08 -10.98
CA LYS A 112 4.79 27.22 -11.59
C LYS A 112 4.26 28.22 -10.56
N ILE A 113 3.82 27.75 -9.41
CA ILE A 113 3.23 28.59 -8.35
C ILE A 113 4.29 29.15 -7.41
N HIS A 114 5.32 28.35 -7.14
CA HIS A 114 6.44 28.67 -6.27
C HIS A 114 7.78 28.44 -6.99
N PRO A 115 8.15 29.29 -7.97
CA PRO A 115 9.30 29.02 -8.87
C PRO A 115 10.65 28.97 -8.17
N GLU A 116 10.79 29.69 -7.05
CA GLU A 116 12.06 29.78 -6.30
C GLU A 116 12.15 28.75 -5.17
N VAL A 117 11.13 27.91 -5.01
CA VAL A 117 11.07 26.94 -3.89
C VAL A 117 11.50 25.57 -4.35
N PRO A 118 12.51 24.95 -3.70
CA PRO A 118 12.98 23.64 -4.10
C PRO A 118 11.90 22.56 -3.94
N VAL A 119 11.73 21.77 -5.01
CA VAL A 119 10.83 20.61 -5.01
C VAL A 119 11.65 19.33 -4.89
N ILE A 120 11.41 18.60 -3.83
CA ILE A 120 12.14 17.38 -3.45
C ILE A 120 11.22 16.17 -3.64
N LEU A 121 11.60 15.27 -4.54
CA LEU A 121 10.85 14.04 -4.82
C LEU A 121 11.43 12.86 -4.05
N GLY A 122 10.59 12.18 -3.27
CA GLY A 122 10.95 10.95 -2.55
C GLY A 122 9.91 9.84 -2.74
N GLY A 123 9.96 8.84 -1.85
CA GLY A 123 9.01 7.73 -1.83
C GLY A 123 9.42 6.53 -2.68
N VAL A 124 8.49 5.59 -2.85
CA VAL A 124 8.76 4.28 -3.44
C VAL A 124 9.17 4.39 -4.92
N TYR A 125 8.47 5.20 -5.70
CA TYR A 125 8.82 5.42 -7.11
C TYR A 125 10.25 5.97 -7.28
N ALA A 126 10.59 7.02 -6.52
CA ALA A 126 11.91 7.66 -6.58
C ALA A 126 13.06 6.69 -6.23
N ARG A 127 12.78 5.68 -5.41
CA ARG A 127 13.76 4.64 -5.03
C ARG A 127 13.83 3.50 -6.05
N LEU A 128 12.69 3.00 -6.52
CA LEU A 128 12.64 1.88 -7.47
C LEU A 128 13.04 2.26 -8.89
N CYS A 129 12.76 3.50 -9.29
CA CYS A 129 13.04 4.03 -10.64
C CYS A 129 13.87 5.31 -10.54
N ARG A 130 14.98 5.26 -9.80
CA ARG A 130 15.80 6.43 -9.47
C ARG A 130 16.27 7.19 -10.72
N GLU A 131 16.80 6.49 -11.70
CA GLU A 131 17.32 7.11 -12.93
C GLU A 131 16.21 7.83 -13.69
N HIS A 132 15.08 7.16 -13.90
CA HIS A 132 13.92 7.74 -14.53
C HIS A 132 13.39 8.97 -13.75
N ALA A 133 13.31 8.87 -12.42
CA ALA A 133 12.88 9.99 -11.58
C ALA A 133 13.84 11.18 -11.68
N THR A 134 15.16 10.93 -11.62
CA THR A 134 16.19 11.97 -11.72
C THR A 134 16.19 12.67 -13.08
N GLN A 135 16.02 11.90 -14.15
CA GLN A 135 16.09 12.43 -15.52
C GLN A 135 14.82 13.17 -15.94
N PHE A 136 13.63 12.70 -15.52
CA PHE A 136 12.38 13.14 -16.14
C PHE A 136 11.40 13.85 -15.20
N SER A 137 11.57 13.78 -13.87
CA SER A 137 10.57 14.33 -12.94
C SER A 137 10.51 15.86 -12.91
N GLY A 138 11.60 16.52 -13.23
CA GLY A 138 11.76 17.96 -13.06
C GLY A 138 11.95 18.40 -11.60
N ALA A 139 12.02 17.48 -10.65
CA ALA A 139 12.29 17.81 -9.25
C ALA A 139 13.75 18.31 -9.09
N ASP A 140 13.97 19.28 -8.20
CA ASP A 140 15.31 19.82 -7.91
C ASP A 140 16.20 18.80 -7.22
N ARG A 141 15.61 17.88 -6.45
CA ARG A 141 16.31 16.76 -5.83
C ARG A 141 15.43 15.50 -5.84
N VAL A 142 16.06 14.34 -6.04
CA VAL A 142 15.43 13.02 -5.92
C VAL A 142 16.06 12.25 -4.77
N VAL A 143 15.25 11.90 -3.76
CA VAL A 143 15.68 11.17 -2.57
C VAL A 143 15.65 9.69 -2.84
N SER A 144 16.78 9.05 -2.98
CA SER A 144 16.91 7.60 -3.17
C SER A 144 17.37 6.85 -1.91
N LYS A 145 17.89 7.57 -0.93
CA LYS A 145 18.26 7.01 0.37
C LYS A 145 17.05 6.82 1.26
N GLN A 146 17.13 5.86 2.16
CA GLN A 146 16.08 5.62 3.15
C GLN A 146 16.23 6.55 4.36
N GLY A 147 15.08 6.91 4.94
CA GLY A 147 14.98 7.54 6.24
C GLY A 147 14.88 9.06 6.21
N ILE A 148 14.41 9.58 7.32
CA ILE A 148 14.22 11.01 7.58
C ILE A 148 15.53 11.79 7.53
N PRO A 149 16.70 11.27 8.02
CA PRO A 149 17.97 11.99 7.97
C PRO A 149 18.36 12.47 6.57
N ALA A 150 18.05 11.69 5.53
CA ALA A 150 18.37 12.10 4.15
C ALA A 150 17.61 13.37 3.71
N ILE A 151 16.47 13.67 4.29
CA ILE A 151 15.72 14.90 4.02
C ILE A 151 16.43 16.09 4.64
N TYR A 152 16.92 15.97 5.87
CA TYR A 152 17.65 17.07 6.55
C TYR A 152 18.98 17.38 5.85
N GLU A 153 19.70 16.37 5.33
CA GLU A 153 20.89 16.60 4.50
C GLU A 153 20.54 17.50 3.30
N ILE A 154 19.45 17.20 2.60
CA ILE A 154 19.00 17.97 1.44
C ILE A 154 18.51 19.36 1.84
N LEU A 155 17.74 19.51 2.91
CA LEU A 155 17.28 20.83 3.38
C LEU A 155 18.48 21.74 3.71
N LYS A 156 19.53 21.17 4.29
CA LYS A 156 20.79 21.88 4.56
C LYS A 156 21.49 22.35 3.27
N ASP A 157 21.47 21.55 2.19
CA ASP A 157 22.02 21.95 0.88
C ASP A 157 21.32 23.20 0.31
N TYR A 158 20.06 23.44 0.69
CA TYR A 158 19.28 24.62 0.34
C TYR A 158 19.29 25.71 1.43
N GLU A 159 20.22 25.65 2.38
CA GLU A 159 20.35 26.60 3.48
C GLU A 159 19.08 26.70 4.36
N ILE A 160 18.22 25.65 4.33
CA ILE A 160 17.03 25.57 5.16
C ILE A 160 17.42 25.00 6.51
N SER A 161 17.63 25.88 7.49
CA SER A 161 18.02 25.53 8.85
C SER A 161 16.84 24.89 9.61
N THR A 162 17.16 23.88 10.40
CA THR A 162 16.21 23.26 11.34
C THR A 162 15.94 24.25 12.47
N PRO A 163 14.68 24.68 12.71
CA PRO A 163 14.38 25.66 13.76
C PRO A 163 14.82 25.20 15.15
N ASN A 164 14.65 23.91 15.47
CA ASN A 164 15.11 23.31 16.72
C ASN A 164 16.11 22.19 16.43
N GLU A 165 17.27 22.23 17.05
CA GLU A 165 18.29 21.18 16.91
C GLU A 165 17.85 19.84 17.50
N THR A 166 17.06 19.87 18.58
CA THR A 166 16.51 18.69 19.25
C THR A 166 15.03 18.52 18.93
N LEU A 167 14.57 17.27 18.96
CA LEU A 167 13.15 16.96 18.81
C LEU A 167 12.38 17.41 20.06
N ASP A 168 11.29 18.12 19.86
CA ASP A 168 10.37 18.42 20.95
C ASP A 168 9.71 17.13 21.45
N SER A 169 10.13 16.69 22.63
CA SER A 169 9.64 15.47 23.27
C SER A 169 8.20 15.61 23.82
N SER A 170 7.69 16.82 23.96
CA SER A 170 6.30 17.04 24.38
C SER A 170 5.30 16.76 23.26
N MET A 171 5.75 16.79 22.01
CA MET A 171 4.91 16.47 20.85
C MET A 171 4.86 14.96 20.60
N LEU A 172 3.69 14.50 20.12
CA LEU A 172 3.48 13.11 19.75
C LEU A 172 4.46 12.66 18.65
N SER A 173 4.91 11.41 18.77
CA SER A 173 5.77 10.76 17.76
C SER A 173 5.00 9.99 16.67
N TYR A 174 3.67 9.95 16.76
CA TYR A 174 2.82 9.23 15.82
C TYR A 174 2.68 9.99 14.50
N PRO A 175 2.37 9.29 13.38
CA PRO A 175 2.14 9.96 12.11
C PRO A 175 1.06 11.04 12.21
N ALA A 176 1.28 12.18 11.59
CA ALA A 176 0.43 13.37 11.66
C ALA A 176 -0.93 13.19 10.94
N PHE A 177 -1.76 12.26 11.43
CA PHE A 177 -3.10 12.01 10.87
C PHE A 177 -4.03 13.22 11.02
N ASP A 178 -3.73 14.15 11.92
CA ASP A 178 -4.44 15.42 12.09
C ASP A 178 -4.34 16.35 10.87
N LEU A 179 -3.39 16.10 9.96
CA LEU A 179 -3.26 16.82 8.70
C LEU A 179 -4.20 16.33 7.59
N LEU A 180 -4.91 15.22 7.81
CA LEU A 180 -5.90 14.70 6.86
C LEU A 180 -7.24 15.41 7.06
N SER A 181 -7.99 15.64 5.97
CA SER A 181 -9.34 16.23 6.04
C SER A 181 -10.30 15.40 6.87
N LYS A 182 -10.15 14.08 6.80
CA LYS A 182 -10.94 13.12 7.58
C LYS A 182 -10.18 11.81 7.79
N THR A 183 -10.24 11.28 9.00
CA THR A 183 -9.62 10.01 9.36
C THR A 183 -10.71 8.99 9.70
N HIS A 184 -10.91 8.00 8.83
CA HIS A 184 -11.88 6.92 9.01
C HIS A 184 -11.31 5.72 9.76
N TYR A 185 -10.01 5.52 9.65
CA TYR A 185 -9.25 4.44 10.30
C TYR A 185 -7.78 4.86 10.42
N ILE A 186 -7.07 4.23 11.30
CA ILE A 186 -5.63 4.46 11.46
C ILE A 186 -4.84 3.32 10.80
N CYS A 187 -3.87 3.71 9.96
CA CYS A 187 -2.85 2.80 9.47
C CYS A 187 -1.80 2.59 10.55
N LEU A 188 -1.59 1.35 10.96
CA LEU A 188 -0.52 0.97 11.88
C LEU A 188 0.63 0.32 11.13
N MET A 189 1.85 0.61 11.54
CA MET A 189 3.05 -0.13 11.17
C MET A 189 3.79 -0.47 12.46
N THR A 190 3.73 -1.73 12.85
CA THR A 190 4.40 -2.24 14.05
C THR A 190 5.83 -2.68 13.74
N SER A 191 6.11 -2.86 12.46
CA SER A 191 7.43 -3.23 11.94
C SER A 191 7.71 -2.58 10.58
N THR A 192 8.97 -2.52 10.20
CA THR A 192 9.43 -2.14 8.86
C THR A 192 10.31 -3.24 8.28
N GLY A 193 10.24 -3.41 6.96
CA GLY A 193 10.94 -4.50 6.27
C GLY A 193 10.28 -5.86 6.41
N CYS A 194 10.93 -6.89 5.86
CA CYS A 194 10.43 -8.25 5.87
C CYS A 194 11.61 -9.22 5.80
N PRO A 195 11.69 -10.24 6.67
CA PRO A 195 12.78 -11.21 6.63
C PRO A 195 12.67 -12.20 5.46
N TYR A 196 11.50 -12.26 4.82
CA TYR A 196 11.27 -13.14 3.68
C TYR A 196 11.79 -12.50 2.38
N ARG A 197 12.14 -13.34 1.41
CA ARG A 197 12.77 -12.95 0.14
C ARG A 197 11.91 -13.36 -1.06
N CYS A 198 10.62 -13.03 -1.03
CA CYS A 198 9.67 -13.35 -2.10
C CYS A 198 10.15 -12.78 -3.44
N HIS A 199 10.16 -13.58 -4.49
CA HIS A 199 10.76 -13.23 -5.78
C HIS A 199 10.11 -12.02 -6.46
N TYR A 200 8.83 -11.76 -6.18
CA TYR A 200 8.03 -10.67 -6.74
C TYR A 200 8.02 -9.40 -5.89
N CYS A 201 8.62 -9.43 -4.70
CA CYS A 201 8.51 -8.37 -3.71
C CYS A 201 9.78 -7.55 -3.58
N ALA A 202 9.65 -6.22 -3.55
CA ALA A 202 10.76 -5.29 -3.39
C ALA A 202 10.99 -4.85 -1.94
N SER A 203 10.30 -5.44 -0.94
CA SER A 203 10.43 -5.02 0.47
C SER A 203 11.88 -5.03 0.93
N HIS A 204 12.64 -6.08 0.59
CA HIS A 204 14.07 -6.18 0.96
C HIS A 204 14.98 -5.12 0.31
N PHE A 205 14.58 -4.56 -0.83
CA PHE A 205 15.29 -3.44 -1.45
C PHE A 205 14.90 -2.10 -0.81
N LEU A 206 13.60 -1.95 -0.55
CA LEU A 206 13.06 -0.73 0.06
C LEU A 206 13.42 -0.63 1.56
N PHE A 207 13.42 -1.75 2.26
CA PHE A 207 13.70 -1.85 3.69
C PHE A 207 14.60 -3.08 3.93
N PRO A 208 15.94 -2.92 3.82
CA PRO A 208 16.88 -4.03 3.92
C PRO A 208 16.87 -4.73 5.27
N GLU A 209 16.57 -3.99 6.32
CA GLU A 209 16.52 -4.47 7.70
C GLU A 209 15.07 -4.68 8.14
N PHE A 210 14.85 -5.76 8.90
CA PHE A 210 13.58 -5.99 9.58
C PHE A 210 13.68 -5.46 11.00
N VAL A 211 12.89 -4.44 11.31
CA VAL A 211 12.88 -3.77 12.62
C VAL A 211 11.45 -3.74 13.14
N GLN A 212 11.26 -4.14 14.40
CA GLN A 212 9.97 -4.10 15.09
C GLN A 212 9.98 -2.99 16.16
N LYS A 213 8.86 -2.28 16.29
CA LYS A 213 8.62 -1.34 17.38
C LYS A 213 8.35 -2.08 18.68
N ASP A 214 8.57 -1.43 19.79
CA ASP A 214 8.11 -1.94 21.09
C ASP A 214 6.58 -2.09 21.09
N PRO A 215 6.03 -3.25 21.53
CA PRO A 215 4.58 -3.46 21.60
C PRO A 215 3.84 -2.44 22.47
N GLY A 216 4.49 -1.91 23.52
CA GLY A 216 3.95 -0.87 24.39
C GLY A 216 3.78 0.46 23.63
N GLU A 217 4.76 0.85 22.82
CA GLU A 217 4.65 2.06 21.98
C GLU A 217 3.49 1.95 20.99
N VAL A 218 3.29 0.77 20.39
CA VAL A 218 2.16 0.51 19.49
C VAL A 218 0.83 0.55 20.23
N LEU A 219 0.78 0.00 21.44
CA LEU A 219 -0.41 0.07 22.29
C LEU A 219 -0.77 1.52 22.61
N GLU A 220 0.20 2.33 23.02
CA GLU A 220 -0.03 3.74 23.31
C GLU A 220 -0.53 4.52 22.09
N GLU A 221 0.00 4.23 20.88
CA GLU A 221 -0.50 4.82 19.64
C GLU A 221 -1.98 4.46 19.39
N ILE A 222 -2.37 3.19 19.58
CA ILE A 222 -3.76 2.73 19.44
C ILE A 222 -4.66 3.44 20.47
N LEU A 223 -4.24 3.46 21.73
CA LEU A 223 -4.99 4.09 22.80
C LEU A 223 -5.15 5.59 22.59
N HIS A 224 -4.11 6.25 22.11
CA HIS A 224 -4.16 7.68 21.80
C HIS A 224 -5.25 7.98 20.78
N TRP A 225 -5.24 7.34 19.62
CA TRP A 225 -6.21 7.60 18.55
C TRP A 225 -7.63 7.18 18.94
N HIS A 226 -7.76 6.08 19.69
CA HIS A 226 -9.06 5.64 20.19
C HIS A 226 -9.66 6.64 21.19
N ARG A 227 -8.89 7.10 22.18
CA ARG A 227 -9.35 8.02 23.23
C ARG A 227 -9.58 9.44 22.72
N THR A 228 -8.67 9.93 21.85
CA THR A 228 -8.70 11.33 21.39
C THR A 228 -9.73 11.55 20.29
N TRP A 229 -9.86 10.59 19.34
CA TRP A 229 -10.72 10.76 18.15
C TRP A 229 -11.82 9.71 18.05
N GLY A 230 -11.96 8.80 18.99
CA GLY A 230 -12.95 7.74 18.95
C GLY A 230 -12.72 6.73 17.83
N ILE A 231 -11.51 6.64 17.31
CA ILE A 231 -11.17 5.69 16.24
C ILE A 231 -11.43 4.27 16.72
N ARG A 232 -12.12 3.49 15.89
CA ARG A 232 -12.43 2.08 16.15
C ARG A 232 -11.74 1.13 15.18
N ASP A 233 -11.35 1.58 14.00
CA ASP A 233 -10.77 0.75 12.95
C ASP A 233 -9.27 1.03 12.81
N PHE A 234 -8.46 -0.02 12.99
CA PHE A 234 -7.00 0.01 12.87
C PHE A 234 -6.54 -1.02 11.84
N ALA A 235 -5.76 -0.60 10.87
CA ALA A 235 -5.28 -1.43 9.78
C ALA A 235 -3.77 -1.63 9.85
N PHE A 236 -3.32 -2.87 10.03
CA PHE A 236 -1.90 -3.22 10.02
C PHE A 236 -1.38 -3.26 8.58
N TYR A 237 -0.40 -2.41 8.28
CA TYR A 237 0.26 -2.33 6.98
C TYR A 237 1.64 -2.96 6.95
N ASP A 238 1.97 -3.73 7.97
CA ASP A 238 3.23 -4.48 8.08
C ASP A 238 3.41 -5.44 6.91
N ASP A 239 4.64 -5.57 6.42
CA ASP A 239 5.00 -6.56 5.40
C ASP A 239 5.10 -7.98 6.00
N ALA A 240 5.34 -8.10 7.33
CA ALA A 240 5.56 -9.36 8.02
C ALA A 240 5.00 -9.36 9.45
N LEU A 241 3.71 -9.08 9.61
CA LEU A 241 3.02 -8.83 10.88
C LEU A 241 3.21 -9.95 11.93
N LEU A 242 3.20 -11.21 11.52
CA LEU A 242 3.24 -12.36 12.44
C LEU A 242 4.65 -12.85 12.78
N VAL A 243 5.70 -12.25 12.21
CA VAL A 243 7.08 -12.59 12.55
C VAL A 243 7.39 -12.23 14.00
N SER A 244 8.14 -13.09 14.70
CA SER A 244 8.42 -12.95 16.13
C SER A 244 7.15 -12.82 17.00
N TRP A 245 6.11 -13.54 16.62
CA TRP A 245 4.78 -13.52 17.23
C TRP A 245 4.80 -13.42 18.75
N ASP A 246 5.53 -14.32 19.43
CA ASP A 246 5.51 -14.43 20.89
C ASP A 246 6.08 -13.20 21.62
N ASN A 247 7.04 -12.53 21.01
CA ASN A 247 7.73 -11.38 21.62
C ASN A 247 7.21 -10.03 21.12
N HIS A 248 6.31 -10.04 20.14
CA HIS A 248 5.83 -8.80 19.50
C HIS A 248 4.30 -8.73 19.46
N LEU A 249 3.65 -9.22 18.39
CA LEU A 249 2.21 -9.01 18.19
C LEU A 249 1.37 -9.68 19.27
N ARG A 250 1.75 -10.85 19.79
CA ARG A 250 1.05 -11.52 20.90
C ARG A 250 1.03 -10.63 22.14
N VAL A 251 2.15 -10.00 22.49
CA VAL A 251 2.24 -9.11 23.66
C VAL A 251 1.26 -7.94 23.51
N LEU A 252 1.24 -7.29 22.36
CA LEU A 252 0.29 -6.22 22.05
C LEU A 252 -1.17 -6.70 22.18
N LEU A 253 -1.50 -7.83 21.54
CA LEU A 253 -2.88 -8.32 21.51
C LEU A 253 -3.36 -8.85 22.87
N ASP A 254 -2.48 -9.42 23.70
CA ASP A 254 -2.80 -9.81 25.07
C ASP A 254 -3.19 -8.58 25.93
N HIS A 255 -2.53 -7.44 25.73
CA HIS A 255 -2.93 -6.19 26.39
C HIS A 255 -4.27 -5.67 25.88
N ILE A 256 -4.48 -5.67 24.56
CA ILE A 256 -5.75 -5.26 23.95
C ILE A 256 -6.91 -6.11 24.43
N ALA A 257 -6.73 -7.44 24.52
CA ALA A 257 -7.76 -8.35 25.04
C ALA A 257 -8.18 -8.04 26.48
N ARG A 258 -7.21 -7.71 27.35
CA ARG A 258 -7.48 -7.31 28.74
C ARG A 258 -8.24 -5.99 28.86
N LEU A 259 -7.97 -5.05 27.96
CA LEU A 259 -8.62 -3.74 27.95
C LEU A 259 -10.06 -3.78 27.44
N ASN A 260 -10.43 -4.85 26.70
CA ASN A 260 -11.77 -5.06 26.14
C ASN A 260 -12.33 -3.82 25.39
N LEU A 261 -11.50 -3.19 24.57
CA LEU A 261 -11.87 -1.97 23.85
C LEU A 261 -12.79 -2.29 22.66
N PRO A 262 -13.73 -1.39 22.31
CA PRO A 262 -14.63 -1.57 21.17
C PRO A 262 -13.91 -1.19 19.84
N ILE A 263 -12.75 -1.76 19.61
CA ILE A 263 -11.91 -1.52 18.42
C ILE A 263 -11.93 -2.75 17.50
N ARG A 264 -11.53 -2.53 16.24
CA ARG A 264 -11.49 -3.55 15.20
C ARG A 264 -10.15 -3.47 14.47
N PHE A 265 -9.63 -4.64 14.13
CA PHE A 265 -8.37 -4.75 13.38
C PHE A 265 -8.57 -5.29 11.98
N HIS A 266 -7.71 -4.85 11.06
CA HIS A 266 -7.74 -5.20 9.66
C HIS A 266 -6.33 -5.52 9.16
N THR A 267 -6.19 -6.54 8.30
CA THR A 267 -4.93 -6.83 7.62
C THR A 267 -5.11 -6.66 6.11
N PRO A 268 -5.01 -5.43 5.56
CA PRO A 268 -5.10 -5.22 4.11
C PRO A 268 -3.93 -5.87 3.35
N ASN A 269 -2.75 -5.91 3.96
CA ASN A 269 -1.62 -6.69 3.49
C ASN A 269 -1.82 -8.17 3.85
N ALA A 270 -1.31 -9.06 2.99
CA ALA A 270 -1.42 -10.50 3.25
C ALA A 270 -0.53 -10.92 4.42
N ILE A 271 -1.11 -11.58 5.42
CA ILE A 271 -0.34 -12.23 6.47
C ILE A 271 0.17 -13.59 6.00
N HIS A 272 1.29 -14.01 6.57
CA HIS A 272 1.94 -15.26 6.21
C HIS A 272 1.18 -16.47 6.74
N VAL A 273 0.70 -17.30 5.84
CA VAL A 273 -0.15 -18.46 6.11
C VAL A 273 0.51 -19.44 7.10
N ARG A 274 1.82 -19.70 6.95
CA ARG A 274 2.58 -20.62 7.81
C ARG A 274 2.62 -20.19 9.27
N GLU A 275 2.52 -18.91 9.54
CA GLU A 275 2.55 -18.37 10.91
C GLU A 275 1.20 -18.49 11.63
N ILE A 276 0.13 -18.93 10.93
CA ILE A 276 -1.23 -19.01 11.50
C ILE A 276 -1.40 -20.37 12.23
N THR A 277 -1.02 -20.40 13.50
CA THR A 277 -1.30 -21.51 14.40
C THR A 277 -2.68 -21.40 15.04
N LYS A 278 -3.12 -22.44 15.76
CA LYS A 278 -4.39 -22.39 16.52
C LYS A 278 -4.43 -21.26 17.55
N SER A 279 -3.30 -21.02 18.23
CA SER A 279 -3.18 -19.93 19.22
C SER A 279 -3.25 -18.55 18.58
N VAL A 280 -2.54 -18.36 17.46
CA VAL A 280 -2.60 -17.14 16.65
C VAL A 280 -4.02 -16.85 16.20
N ALA A 281 -4.69 -17.80 15.54
CA ALA A 281 -6.05 -17.65 15.05
C ALA A 281 -7.03 -17.27 16.15
N ARG A 282 -6.94 -17.94 17.31
CA ARG A 282 -7.79 -17.66 18.46
C ARG A 282 -7.61 -16.23 18.98
N LEU A 283 -6.38 -15.78 19.17
CA LEU A 283 -6.09 -14.46 19.71
C LEU A 283 -6.48 -13.35 18.71
N LEU A 284 -6.24 -13.54 17.41
CA LEU A 284 -6.73 -12.62 16.38
C LEU A 284 -8.25 -12.47 16.43
N HIS A 285 -8.99 -13.57 16.57
CA HIS A 285 -10.46 -13.53 16.69
C HIS A 285 -10.91 -12.82 17.96
N GLN A 286 -10.34 -13.16 19.12
CA GLN A 286 -10.67 -12.58 20.42
C GLN A 286 -10.42 -11.08 20.49
N THR A 287 -9.42 -10.58 19.77
CA THR A 287 -9.06 -9.15 19.75
C THR A 287 -9.74 -8.35 18.65
N GLY A 288 -10.72 -8.94 17.96
CA GLY A 288 -11.62 -8.19 17.08
C GLY A 288 -11.10 -7.96 15.66
N PHE A 289 -10.26 -8.84 15.12
CA PHE A 289 -9.91 -8.78 13.70
C PHE A 289 -11.14 -9.03 12.82
N GLN A 290 -11.47 -8.07 11.96
CA GLN A 290 -12.64 -8.09 11.08
C GLN A 290 -12.33 -8.52 9.65
N THR A 291 -11.12 -8.25 9.19
CA THR A 291 -10.68 -8.66 7.85
C THR A 291 -9.30 -9.26 7.92
N ILE A 292 -9.21 -10.52 7.52
CA ILE A 292 -7.97 -11.27 7.37
C ILE A 292 -7.66 -11.43 5.88
N ARG A 293 -6.42 -11.11 5.48
CA ARG A 293 -5.94 -11.34 4.11
C ARG A 293 -4.77 -12.32 4.16
N LEU A 294 -4.86 -13.37 3.36
CA LEU A 294 -3.87 -14.45 3.28
C LEU A 294 -3.15 -14.39 1.94
N GLY A 295 -1.85 -14.62 1.94
CA GLY A 295 -1.07 -14.80 0.73
C GLY A 295 -0.99 -16.28 0.37
N LEU A 296 -1.75 -16.74 -0.63
CA LEU A 296 -1.61 -18.08 -1.22
C LEU A 296 -0.71 -18.05 -2.45
N GLU A 297 -0.75 -16.94 -3.18
CA GLU A 297 0.04 -16.64 -4.39
C GLU A 297 -0.21 -17.64 -5.53
N ALA A 298 0.17 -18.92 -5.38
CA ALA A 298 -0.02 -19.99 -6.34
C ALA A 298 -0.31 -21.32 -5.62
N SER A 299 -1.02 -22.24 -6.28
CA SER A 299 -1.38 -23.55 -5.73
C SER A 299 -0.20 -24.50 -5.65
N ASP A 300 -0.33 -25.51 -4.76
CA ASP A 300 0.66 -26.58 -4.55
C ASP A 300 0.93 -27.45 -5.78
N GLY A 301 0.00 -27.49 -6.75
CA GLY A 301 0.06 -28.33 -7.95
C GLY A 301 0.62 -27.65 -9.20
N SER A 302 0.69 -26.32 -9.24
CA SER A 302 1.35 -25.62 -10.32
C SER A 302 2.85 -25.89 -10.28
N LYS A 303 3.51 -26.05 -11.44
CA LYS A 303 4.99 -26.13 -11.49
C LYS A 303 5.52 -25.00 -10.63
N ARG A 304 5.93 -25.37 -9.44
CA ARG A 304 6.29 -24.44 -8.36
C ARG A 304 7.29 -23.46 -8.90
N TRP A 305 6.81 -22.27 -9.16
CA TRP A 305 7.62 -21.13 -8.93
C TRP A 305 8.02 -21.23 -7.45
N ASN A 306 9.27 -21.56 -7.18
CA ASN A 306 9.84 -21.36 -5.86
C ASN A 306 9.83 -19.85 -5.60
N LEU A 307 8.61 -19.29 -5.41
CA LEU A 307 8.42 -17.87 -5.20
C LEU A 307 9.08 -17.43 -3.89
N ASP A 308 9.45 -18.41 -3.01
CA ASP A 308 10.19 -18.12 -1.77
C ASP A 308 10.34 -19.28 -0.78
N ASN A 309 9.98 -20.51 -1.09
CA ASN A 309 9.80 -21.61 -0.11
C ASN A 309 8.84 -21.29 1.05
N LYS A 310 7.90 -20.38 0.82
CA LYS A 310 7.06 -19.76 1.85
C LYS A 310 5.95 -20.69 2.36
N LEU A 311 5.49 -21.60 1.51
CA LEU A 311 4.40 -22.52 1.81
C LEU A 311 4.79 -23.96 1.50
N SER A 312 4.55 -24.85 2.46
CA SER A 312 4.56 -26.28 2.27
C SER A 312 3.17 -26.78 1.87
N LYS A 313 3.11 -28.01 1.33
CA LYS A 313 1.83 -28.64 1.00
C LYS A 313 0.97 -28.76 2.27
N GLY A 314 -0.25 -28.23 2.22
CA GLY A 314 -1.20 -28.29 3.33
C GLY A 314 -1.19 -27.08 4.26
N ASP A 315 -0.16 -26.22 4.25
CA ASP A 315 -0.08 -25.07 5.16
C ASP A 315 -1.30 -24.14 5.02
N PHE A 316 -1.77 -23.91 3.79
CA PHE A 316 -2.95 -23.07 3.55
C PHE A 316 -4.23 -23.69 4.12
N ALA A 317 -4.45 -24.98 3.91
CA ALA A 317 -5.60 -25.69 4.47
C ALA A 317 -5.58 -25.66 6.01
N ASN A 318 -4.43 -25.93 6.62
CA ASN A 318 -4.27 -25.87 8.07
C ASN A 318 -4.55 -24.47 8.64
N ALA A 319 -4.04 -23.42 8.00
CA ALA A 319 -4.31 -22.04 8.43
C ALA A 319 -5.80 -21.70 8.33
N MET A 320 -6.48 -22.10 7.24
CA MET A 320 -7.91 -21.93 7.09
C MET A 320 -8.71 -22.67 8.18
N ASP A 321 -8.35 -23.91 8.46
CA ASP A 321 -8.98 -24.70 9.54
C ASP A 321 -8.78 -24.02 10.90
N HIS A 322 -7.58 -23.49 11.18
CA HIS A 322 -7.32 -22.76 12.42
C HIS A 322 -8.19 -21.50 12.55
N LEU A 323 -8.33 -20.71 11.47
CA LEU A 323 -9.14 -19.49 11.47
C LEU A 323 -10.65 -19.81 11.62
N LEU A 324 -11.15 -20.76 10.86
CA LEU A 324 -12.56 -21.15 10.92
C LEU A 324 -12.92 -21.75 12.30
N ASN A 325 -12.07 -22.62 12.86
CA ASN A 325 -12.25 -23.18 14.20
C ASN A 325 -12.09 -22.15 15.32
N ALA A 326 -11.39 -21.02 15.08
CA ALA A 326 -11.31 -19.91 16.01
C ALA A 326 -12.60 -19.04 16.02
N GLY A 327 -13.50 -19.22 15.05
CA GLY A 327 -14.78 -18.51 14.96
C GLY A 327 -14.85 -17.46 13.85
N PHE A 328 -13.83 -17.31 13.01
CA PHE A 328 -13.92 -16.39 11.87
C PHE A 328 -14.99 -16.85 10.86
N ASP A 329 -15.82 -15.92 10.42
CA ASP A 329 -16.71 -16.15 9.28
C ASP A 329 -15.86 -16.16 7.98
N PRO A 330 -16.12 -17.07 7.03
CA PRO A 330 -15.44 -17.07 5.73
C PRO A 330 -15.43 -15.72 5.02
N ARG A 331 -16.45 -14.87 5.24
CA ARG A 331 -16.54 -13.52 4.67
C ARG A 331 -15.48 -12.55 5.21
N GLN A 332 -14.91 -12.83 6.37
CA GLN A 332 -13.82 -12.07 6.96
C GLN A 332 -12.46 -12.46 6.38
N ILE A 333 -12.36 -13.65 5.74
CA ILE A 333 -11.11 -14.22 5.25
C ILE A 333 -11.04 -14.09 3.73
N GLY A 334 -10.07 -13.31 3.26
CA GLY A 334 -9.78 -13.17 1.83
C GLY A 334 -8.39 -13.68 1.49
N THR A 335 -8.26 -14.32 0.34
CA THR A 335 -6.98 -14.88 -0.13
C THR A 335 -6.52 -14.19 -1.40
N TYR A 336 -5.33 -13.60 -1.37
CA TYR A 336 -4.70 -13.04 -2.55
C TYR A 336 -4.07 -14.15 -3.38
N ILE A 337 -4.35 -14.10 -4.68
CA ILE A 337 -3.86 -15.03 -5.71
C ILE A 337 -3.19 -14.19 -6.79
N LEU A 338 -1.90 -14.39 -7.01
CA LEU A 338 -1.17 -13.70 -8.06
C LEU A 338 -1.63 -14.16 -9.45
N MET A 339 -1.84 -13.21 -10.34
CA MET A 339 -2.23 -13.42 -11.72
C MET A 339 -1.41 -12.53 -12.65
N GLY A 340 -0.88 -13.07 -13.72
CA GLY A 340 -0.13 -12.28 -14.70
C GLY A 340 1.38 -12.35 -14.55
N MET A 341 1.90 -13.29 -13.75
CA MET A 341 3.35 -13.50 -13.61
C MET A 341 3.95 -14.07 -14.92
N PRO A 342 5.25 -13.84 -15.16
CA PRO A 342 5.96 -14.51 -16.25
C PRO A 342 5.73 -16.03 -16.21
N GLU A 343 5.54 -16.70 -17.35
CA GLU A 343 5.34 -18.14 -17.51
C GLU A 343 4.13 -18.75 -16.76
N GLN A 344 3.34 -17.95 -16.07
CA GLN A 344 2.14 -18.43 -15.37
C GLN A 344 1.01 -18.71 -16.37
N SER A 345 0.42 -19.89 -16.31
CA SER A 345 -0.75 -20.21 -17.13
C SER A 345 -2.05 -19.75 -16.45
N PRO A 346 -3.09 -19.36 -17.24
CA PRO A 346 -4.42 -19.07 -16.70
C PRO A 346 -5.04 -20.25 -15.93
N ASP A 347 -4.73 -21.50 -16.32
CA ASP A 347 -5.24 -22.68 -15.63
C ASP A 347 -4.60 -22.88 -14.25
N ALA A 348 -3.32 -22.54 -14.07
CA ALA A 348 -2.70 -22.53 -12.76
C ALA A 348 -3.36 -21.50 -11.81
N VAL A 349 -3.75 -20.35 -12.33
CA VAL A 349 -4.53 -19.35 -11.57
C VAL A 349 -5.92 -19.91 -11.22
N ALA A 350 -6.61 -20.56 -12.15
CA ALA A 350 -7.92 -21.17 -11.90
C ALA A 350 -7.84 -22.25 -10.83
N GLU A 351 -6.81 -23.12 -10.86
CA GLU A 351 -6.60 -24.13 -9.83
C GLU A 351 -6.37 -23.51 -8.45
N THR A 352 -5.61 -22.41 -8.38
CA THR A 352 -5.41 -21.66 -7.13
C THR A 352 -6.72 -21.07 -6.58
N ILE A 353 -7.61 -20.57 -7.47
CA ILE A 353 -8.95 -20.11 -7.09
C ILE A 353 -9.77 -21.26 -6.52
N HIS A 354 -9.75 -22.44 -7.16
CA HIS A 354 -10.44 -23.63 -6.67
C HIS A 354 -9.87 -24.13 -5.34
N GLN A 355 -8.57 -24.06 -5.12
CA GLN A 355 -7.96 -24.40 -3.83
C GLN A 355 -8.47 -23.45 -2.72
N ALA A 356 -8.51 -22.14 -2.97
CA ALA A 356 -9.06 -21.17 -2.00
C ALA A 356 -10.54 -21.48 -1.69
N ASP A 357 -11.35 -21.77 -2.71
CA ASP A 357 -12.78 -22.14 -2.55
C ASP A 357 -12.96 -23.44 -1.73
N ARG A 358 -12.19 -24.49 -2.03
CA ARG A 358 -12.24 -25.75 -1.28
C ARG A 358 -11.90 -25.58 0.21
N CYS A 359 -10.99 -24.67 0.53
CA CYS A 359 -10.61 -24.36 1.92
C CYS A 359 -11.52 -23.34 2.60
N GLY A 360 -12.59 -22.86 1.95
CA GLY A 360 -13.55 -21.93 2.56
C GLY A 360 -13.12 -20.47 2.57
N SER A 361 -12.18 -20.05 1.72
CA SER A 361 -11.71 -18.68 1.63
C SER A 361 -12.24 -17.94 0.39
N ILE A 362 -12.39 -16.62 0.49
CA ILE A 362 -12.81 -15.76 -0.61
C ILE A 362 -11.58 -15.35 -1.44
N PRO A 363 -11.48 -15.77 -2.73
CA PRO A 363 -10.35 -15.41 -3.58
C PRO A 363 -10.38 -13.94 -4.02
N TYR A 364 -9.20 -13.33 -4.08
CA TYR A 364 -8.93 -12.01 -4.63
C TYR A 364 -7.77 -12.10 -5.62
N LEU A 365 -8.05 -11.84 -6.89
CA LEU A 365 -6.97 -11.75 -7.89
C LEU A 365 -6.15 -10.49 -7.64
N ALA A 366 -4.85 -10.68 -7.46
CA ALA A 366 -3.83 -9.65 -7.40
C ALA A 366 -3.06 -9.70 -8.72
N GLU A 367 -3.35 -8.76 -9.62
CA GLU A 367 -2.62 -8.67 -10.89
C GLU A 367 -1.15 -8.31 -10.59
N TYR A 368 -0.23 -9.09 -11.17
CA TYR A 368 1.21 -8.89 -10.98
C TYR A 368 1.69 -7.59 -11.62
N SER A 369 2.40 -6.81 -10.84
CA SER A 369 3.14 -5.62 -11.29
C SER A 369 4.62 -5.98 -11.35
N PRO A 370 5.30 -5.91 -12.50
CA PRO A 370 6.75 -5.99 -12.54
C PRO A 370 7.36 -4.87 -11.73
N ILE A 371 8.21 -5.22 -10.77
CA ILE A 371 8.83 -4.25 -9.88
C ILE A 371 10.34 -4.36 -10.05
N PRO A 372 11.04 -3.25 -10.38
CA PRO A 372 12.51 -3.22 -10.43
C PRO A 372 13.15 -3.71 -9.13
N HIS A 373 14.34 -4.27 -9.21
CA HIS A 373 15.13 -4.79 -8.08
C HIS A 373 14.53 -6.03 -7.39
N THR A 374 13.50 -6.66 -7.97
CA THR A 374 12.99 -7.96 -7.52
C THR A 374 13.68 -9.09 -8.27
N ARG A 375 13.68 -10.30 -7.68
CA ARG A 375 14.24 -11.49 -8.35
C ARG A 375 13.49 -11.88 -9.63
N LEU A 376 12.21 -11.50 -9.76
CA LEU A 376 11.42 -11.72 -10.98
C LEU A 376 11.64 -10.67 -12.05
N TRP A 377 12.35 -9.58 -11.78
CA TRP A 377 12.48 -8.45 -12.69
C TRP A 377 13.03 -8.86 -14.06
N GLU A 378 14.21 -9.48 -14.11
CA GLU A 378 14.84 -9.90 -15.38
C GLU A 378 13.93 -10.83 -16.19
N LYS A 379 13.24 -11.71 -15.50
CA LYS A 379 12.29 -12.63 -16.11
C LYS A 379 11.05 -11.90 -16.65
N ALA A 380 10.57 -10.91 -15.92
CA ALA A 380 9.46 -10.06 -16.37
C ALA A 380 9.85 -9.25 -17.61
N VAL A 381 11.05 -8.68 -17.65
CA VAL A 381 11.59 -7.97 -18.81
C VAL A 381 11.66 -8.89 -20.03
N ALA A 382 12.18 -10.11 -19.87
CA ALA A 382 12.31 -11.08 -20.96
C ALA A 382 10.97 -11.58 -21.51
N HIS A 383 9.91 -11.61 -20.71
CA HIS A 383 8.58 -12.09 -21.11
C HIS A 383 7.61 -10.98 -21.51
N SER A 384 8.00 -9.72 -21.34
CA SER A 384 7.14 -8.59 -21.69
C SER A 384 7.36 -8.13 -23.13
N ASN A 385 6.26 -7.82 -23.82
CA ASN A 385 6.30 -7.14 -25.10
C ASN A 385 6.44 -5.61 -24.97
N HIS A 386 6.54 -5.12 -23.72
CA HIS A 386 6.71 -3.71 -23.40
C HIS A 386 8.13 -3.49 -22.86
N ASP A 387 8.70 -2.32 -23.14
CA ASP A 387 9.97 -1.92 -22.56
C ASP A 387 9.78 -1.50 -21.09
N LEU A 388 9.82 -2.51 -20.20
CA LEU A 388 9.67 -2.31 -18.76
C LEU A 388 10.83 -1.48 -18.16
N SER A 389 12.01 -1.56 -18.76
CA SER A 389 13.20 -0.94 -18.20
C SER A 389 13.22 0.58 -18.38
N SER A 390 12.70 1.06 -19.52
CA SER A 390 12.71 2.50 -19.84
C SER A 390 11.42 3.21 -19.47
N GLU A 391 10.26 2.48 -19.43
CA GLU A 391 8.94 3.10 -19.27
C GLU A 391 8.16 2.53 -18.07
N PRO A 392 8.19 3.20 -16.91
CA PRO A 392 7.48 2.71 -15.72
C PRO A 392 5.95 2.62 -15.83
N LEU A 393 5.30 3.24 -16.83
CA LEU A 393 3.87 3.02 -17.10
C LEU A 393 3.55 1.56 -17.38
N PHE A 394 4.50 0.82 -17.95
CA PHE A 394 4.33 -0.61 -18.23
C PHE A 394 4.45 -1.51 -16.99
N HIS A 395 4.86 -0.97 -15.84
CA HIS A 395 4.78 -1.69 -14.56
C HIS A 395 3.33 -1.82 -14.07
N ASN A 396 2.38 -1.16 -14.72
CA ASN A 396 0.97 -1.19 -14.32
C ASN A 396 0.42 -2.61 -14.43
N ASN A 397 0.07 -3.18 -13.29
CA ASN A 397 -0.50 -4.52 -13.17
C ASN A 397 -1.73 -4.75 -14.06
N SER A 398 -2.54 -3.70 -14.30
CA SER A 398 -3.74 -3.81 -15.13
C SER A 398 -3.46 -4.09 -16.61
N LEU A 399 -2.23 -3.89 -17.07
CA LEU A 399 -1.77 -4.21 -18.43
C LEU A 399 -1.42 -5.69 -18.58
N LEU A 400 -1.18 -6.39 -17.46
CA LEU A 400 -0.67 -7.76 -17.45
C LEU A 400 0.54 -7.92 -18.40
N PRO A 401 1.61 -7.16 -18.19
CA PRO A 401 2.66 -6.97 -19.18
C PRO A 401 3.41 -8.27 -19.55
N CYS A 402 3.41 -9.26 -18.65
CA CYS A 402 4.06 -10.55 -18.86
C CYS A 402 3.15 -11.63 -19.46
N TRP A 403 1.89 -11.31 -19.77
CA TRP A 403 0.95 -12.22 -20.44
C TRP A 403 0.73 -11.82 -21.89
N ASP A 404 0.69 -12.81 -22.77
CA ASP A 404 0.33 -12.63 -24.18
C ASP A 404 -1.18 -12.41 -24.39
N SER A 405 -1.60 -12.17 -25.62
CA SER A 405 -3.00 -11.92 -25.97
C SER A 405 -3.90 -13.14 -25.68
N ALA A 406 -3.42 -14.36 -25.86
CA ALA A 406 -4.18 -15.57 -25.59
C ALA A 406 -4.42 -15.74 -24.09
N GLN A 407 -3.40 -15.52 -23.26
CA GLN A 407 -3.51 -15.53 -21.80
C GLN A 407 -4.43 -14.39 -21.30
N LYS A 408 -4.28 -13.18 -21.83
CA LYS A 408 -5.14 -12.02 -21.49
C LYS A 408 -6.61 -12.27 -21.83
N SER A 409 -6.92 -13.00 -22.91
CA SER A 409 -8.29 -13.38 -23.27
C SER A 409 -8.99 -14.25 -22.21
N GLN A 410 -8.24 -14.94 -21.35
CA GLN A 410 -8.76 -15.78 -20.27
C GLN A 410 -9.11 -15.00 -18.99
N VAL A 411 -8.70 -13.74 -18.87
CA VAL A 411 -8.96 -12.91 -17.67
C VAL A 411 -10.45 -12.80 -17.32
N PRO A 412 -11.38 -12.61 -18.28
CA PRO A 412 -12.82 -12.62 -17.98
C PRO A 412 -13.30 -13.95 -17.39
N ARG A 413 -12.77 -15.09 -17.83
CA ARG A 413 -13.08 -16.42 -17.26
C ARG A 413 -12.66 -16.49 -15.80
N LEU A 414 -11.43 -16.09 -15.49
CA LEU A 414 -10.90 -16.08 -14.12
C LEU A 414 -11.70 -15.14 -13.20
N LYS A 415 -12.05 -13.95 -13.69
CA LYS A 415 -12.88 -12.99 -12.92
C LYS A 415 -14.30 -13.52 -12.68
N ARG A 416 -14.90 -14.22 -13.64
CA ARG A 416 -16.19 -14.91 -13.44
C ARG A 416 -16.08 -16.02 -12.40
N LEU A 417 -15.02 -16.84 -12.43
CA LEU A 417 -14.80 -17.89 -11.44
C LEU A 417 -14.72 -17.31 -10.01
N VAL A 418 -13.94 -16.25 -9.82
CA VAL A 418 -13.88 -15.53 -8.55
C VAL A 418 -15.25 -15.00 -8.13
N SER A 419 -16.03 -14.45 -9.07
CA SER A 419 -17.39 -13.95 -8.78
C SER A 419 -18.32 -15.06 -8.31
N GLN A 420 -18.28 -16.22 -8.95
CA GLN A 420 -19.06 -17.40 -8.57
C GLN A 420 -18.73 -17.88 -7.16
N VAL A 421 -17.43 -17.95 -6.82
CA VAL A 421 -17.01 -18.29 -5.45
C VAL A 421 -17.54 -17.28 -4.44
N ARG A 422 -17.40 -15.97 -4.71
CA ARG A 422 -17.91 -14.91 -3.81
C ARG A 422 -19.40 -14.95 -3.60
N GLU A 423 -20.19 -15.32 -4.61
CA GLU A 423 -21.65 -15.44 -4.51
C GLU A 423 -22.10 -16.55 -3.57
N LYS A 424 -21.33 -17.67 -3.46
CA LYS A 424 -21.63 -18.73 -2.47
C LYS A 424 -21.69 -18.19 -1.05
N TYR A 425 -20.81 -17.23 -0.72
CA TYR A 425 -20.73 -16.65 0.62
C TYR A 425 -21.70 -15.49 0.85
N ARG A 426 -22.24 -14.87 -0.22
CA ARG A 426 -23.28 -13.83 -0.10
C ARG A 426 -24.67 -14.42 0.14
N LYS A 427 -24.97 -15.61 -0.40
CA LYS A 427 -26.29 -16.26 -0.34
C LYS A 427 -26.52 -17.07 0.95
N LYS A 428 -25.54 -17.17 1.85
CA LYS A 428 -25.66 -17.89 3.13
C LYS A 428 -26.15 -17.00 4.28
N ILE A 429 -26.95 -15.96 3.97
CA ILE A 429 -27.66 -15.09 4.93
C ILE A 429 -29.11 -15.51 4.96
#